data_51ea2e0914b85bdd76a93cef73af168e
#
_entry.id   51ea2e0914b85bdd76a93cef73af168e
#
_cell.length_a   1.000
_cell.length_b   1.000
_cell.length_c   1.000
_cell.angle_alpha   90.00
_cell.angle_beta   90.00
_cell.angle_gamma   90.00
#
_symmetry.space_group_name_H-M   'P 1'
#
loop_
_entity.id
_entity.type
_entity.pdbx_description
1 polymer ?
#
loop_
_entity_poly.entity_id
_entity_poly.type
_entity_poly.pdbx_seq_one_letter_code
_entity_poly.pdbx_strand_id
1 'polypeptide(L)'
;MSSVLNALEVVLSIFVMIALGMGLTKIGWIDKTVSHFISRFVIRVALPATIISNIFGKFTAESLADMAVSLIVPFLGLLVSIGAGIGISRALKIGERRRGVFAVMFTLSNSVFVGLPVCRALFGEVAVPYTLMYYIANTTVFWTIGYALMRRDGGQTKEVRSYRMIPAYLKSRDKSDPRFLPAKNALTIIQRTVPIPLVALLISAALLLMGVTLPEFLMSAASYVGNTVTPISLVYIGCLLTRMIQSRSFRWEKGYLAILIGKFFVTPFLTIALIRLFSLNASMAEILNPTMVGAFVMQAAMPVMTQTAIVEGGVNGDEEYAAGATALTTALCLIFIPFYMFVITNWL
;
A
#
# COMPACT_ATOMS: atom_id res chain seq x y z
N MET A 1 -14.19 -22.00 12.60
CA MET A 1 -14.96 -20.83 13.10
C MET A 1 -14.09 -19.82 13.85
N SER A 2 -13.21 -20.24 14.75
CA SER A 2 -12.31 -19.33 15.48
C SER A 2 -11.41 -18.45 14.58
N SER A 3 -10.81 -19.03 13.53
CA SER A 3 -9.91 -18.30 12.62
C SER A 3 -10.61 -17.18 11.85
N VAL A 4 -11.83 -17.40 11.39
CA VAL A 4 -12.62 -16.36 10.71
C VAL A 4 -13.02 -15.26 11.69
N LEU A 5 -13.41 -15.61 12.91
CA LEU A 5 -13.70 -14.63 13.98
C LEU A 5 -12.47 -13.75 14.26
N ASN A 6 -11.30 -14.34 14.44
CA ASN A 6 -10.06 -13.59 14.66
C ASN A 6 -9.74 -12.64 13.48
N ALA A 7 -9.97 -13.08 12.24
CA ALA A 7 -9.80 -12.23 11.07
C ALA A 7 -10.80 -11.05 11.04
N LEU A 8 -12.04 -11.28 11.47
CA LEU A 8 -13.05 -10.22 11.60
C LEU A 8 -12.72 -9.22 12.71
N GLU A 9 -12.18 -9.68 13.85
CA GLU A 9 -11.70 -8.79 14.94
C GLU A 9 -10.61 -7.83 14.44
N VAL A 10 -9.69 -8.31 13.59
CA VAL A 10 -8.68 -7.44 12.96
C VAL A 10 -9.35 -6.34 12.14
N VAL A 11 -10.36 -6.66 11.35
CA VAL A 11 -11.07 -5.65 10.54
C VAL A 11 -11.87 -4.70 11.44
N LEU A 12 -12.51 -5.18 12.49
CA LEU A 12 -13.24 -4.32 13.45
C LEU A 12 -12.29 -3.34 14.16
N SER A 13 -11.07 -3.77 14.53
CA SER A 13 -10.08 -2.88 15.13
C SER A 13 -9.70 -1.71 14.21
N ILE A 14 -9.68 -1.93 12.90
CA ILE A 14 -9.44 -0.89 11.89
C ILE A 14 -10.55 0.16 11.94
N PHE A 15 -11.82 -0.25 12.05
CA PHE A 15 -12.94 0.71 12.18
C PHE A 15 -12.86 1.54 13.45
N VAL A 16 -12.42 0.95 14.56
CA VAL A 16 -12.22 1.71 15.83
C VAL A 16 -11.17 2.80 15.61
N MET A 17 -10.06 2.50 14.91
CA MET A 17 -9.01 3.47 14.61
C MET A 17 -9.49 4.58 13.66
N ILE A 18 -10.31 4.24 12.65
CA ILE A 18 -10.92 5.23 11.75
C ILE A 18 -11.89 6.11 12.56
N ALA A 19 -12.73 5.53 13.42
CA ALA A 19 -13.67 6.27 14.28
C ALA A 19 -12.95 7.21 15.24
N LEU A 20 -11.80 6.78 15.81
CA LEU A 20 -10.92 7.63 16.61
C LEU A 20 -10.46 8.86 15.80
N GLY A 21 -9.96 8.66 14.57
CA GLY A 21 -9.56 9.75 13.67
C GLY A 21 -10.71 10.71 13.37
N MET A 22 -11.92 10.18 13.17
CA MET A 22 -13.14 10.99 13.00
C MET A 22 -13.44 11.83 14.25
N GLY A 23 -13.35 11.24 15.43
CA GLY A 23 -13.55 11.93 16.72
C GLY A 23 -12.55 13.06 16.92
N LEU A 24 -11.25 12.76 16.80
CA LEU A 24 -10.17 13.74 16.97
C LEU A 24 -10.29 14.93 16.00
N THR A 25 -10.77 14.67 14.78
CA THR A 25 -11.00 15.74 13.80
C THR A 25 -12.22 16.58 14.16
N LYS A 26 -13.32 15.97 14.65
CA LYS A 26 -14.53 16.70 15.08
C LYS A 26 -14.26 17.63 16.24
N ILE A 27 -13.40 17.22 17.20
CA ILE A 27 -13.03 18.07 18.35
C ILE A 27 -11.90 19.06 18.02
N GLY A 28 -11.42 19.10 16.77
CA GLY A 28 -10.44 20.09 16.30
C GLY A 28 -8.97 19.77 16.60
N TRP A 29 -8.64 18.59 17.13
CA TRP A 29 -7.24 18.20 17.38
C TRP A 29 -6.47 17.92 16.08
N ILE A 30 -7.15 17.41 15.06
CA ILE A 30 -6.54 17.17 13.75
C ILE A 30 -7.08 18.19 12.75
N ASP A 31 -6.32 19.27 12.59
CA ASP A 31 -6.53 20.27 11.54
C ASP A 31 -5.79 19.92 10.24
N LYS A 32 -5.80 20.83 9.26
CA LYS A 32 -5.06 20.66 7.99
C LYS A 32 -3.55 20.56 8.21
N THR A 33 -3.00 21.30 9.16
CA THR A 33 -1.56 21.34 9.47
C THR A 33 -1.10 19.99 10.02
N VAL A 34 -1.84 19.48 11.00
CA VAL A 34 -1.58 18.14 11.60
C VAL A 34 -1.72 17.04 10.56
N SER A 35 -2.73 17.09 9.69
CA SER A 35 -2.87 16.12 8.60
C SER A 35 -1.66 16.12 7.65
N HIS A 36 -1.17 17.29 7.27
CA HIS A 36 0.04 17.38 6.44
C HIS A 36 1.29 16.85 7.15
N PHE A 37 1.41 17.10 8.45
CA PHE A 37 2.49 16.51 9.26
C PHE A 37 2.40 14.98 9.26
N ILE A 38 1.22 14.44 9.54
CA ILE A 38 0.95 12.97 9.52
C ILE A 38 1.37 12.36 8.18
N SER A 39 0.90 12.92 7.06
CA SER A 39 1.25 12.45 5.73
C SER A 39 2.77 12.42 5.50
N ARG A 40 3.46 13.50 5.84
CA ARG A 40 4.93 13.59 5.67
C ARG A 40 5.68 12.61 6.56
N PHE A 41 5.28 12.49 7.82
CA PHE A 41 5.89 11.56 8.78
C PHE A 41 5.74 10.11 8.30
N VAL A 42 4.52 9.73 7.89
CA VAL A 42 4.26 8.36 7.40
C VAL A 42 5.11 8.06 6.17
N ILE A 43 5.09 8.93 5.14
CA ILE A 43 5.79 8.64 3.87
C ILE A 43 7.31 8.67 4.04
N ARG A 44 7.86 9.57 4.85
CA ARG A 44 9.31 9.81 4.89
C ARG A 44 10.05 9.11 6.01
N VAL A 45 9.34 8.72 7.07
CA VAL A 45 9.94 8.14 8.27
C VAL A 45 9.35 6.77 8.57
N ALA A 46 8.05 6.69 8.78
CA ALA A 46 7.44 5.47 9.26
C ALA A 46 7.40 4.35 8.20
N LEU A 47 7.06 4.65 6.93
CA LEU A 47 7.06 3.64 5.85
C LEU A 47 8.46 3.08 5.54
N PRO A 48 9.54 3.87 5.39
CA PRO A 48 10.89 3.34 5.30
C PRO A 48 11.25 2.43 6.48
N ALA A 49 10.94 2.86 7.71
CA ALA A 49 11.19 2.05 8.90
C ALA A 49 10.42 0.72 8.90
N THR A 50 9.14 0.73 8.47
CA THR A 50 8.35 -0.50 8.28
C THR A 50 8.99 -1.44 7.27
N ILE A 51 9.48 -0.90 6.15
CA ILE A 51 10.13 -1.71 5.10
C ILE A 51 11.40 -2.35 5.63
N ILE A 52 12.26 -1.56 6.29
CA ILE A 52 13.49 -2.06 6.90
C ILE A 52 13.17 -3.17 7.93
N SER A 53 12.27 -2.91 8.88
CA SER A 53 11.93 -3.88 9.92
C SER A 53 11.30 -5.16 9.36
N ASN A 54 10.50 -5.07 8.29
CA ASN A 54 9.92 -6.26 7.66
C ASN A 54 10.97 -7.06 6.86
N ILE A 55 11.84 -6.41 6.11
CA ILE A 55 12.86 -7.10 5.31
C ILE A 55 13.86 -7.81 6.21
N PHE A 56 14.51 -7.10 7.14
CA PHE A 56 15.51 -7.70 8.02
C PHE A 56 14.93 -8.55 9.13
N GLY A 57 13.71 -8.27 9.60
CA GLY A 57 13.09 -9.01 10.70
C GLY A 57 12.40 -10.31 10.29
N LYS A 58 12.12 -10.51 9.00
CA LYS A 58 11.27 -11.61 8.53
C LYS A 58 11.85 -12.45 7.41
N PHE A 59 12.96 -12.02 6.82
CA PHE A 59 13.66 -12.75 5.76
C PHE A 59 15.13 -12.98 6.12
N THR A 60 15.65 -14.10 5.63
CA THR A 60 17.08 -14.34 5.47
C THR A 60 17.45 -14.22 3.99
N ALA A 61 18.74 -14.05 3.68
CA ALA A 61 19.18 -14.00 2.29
C ALA A 61 18.80 -15.28 1.51
N GLU A 62 18.96 -16.45 2.16
CA GLU A 62 18.60 -17.74 1.61
C GLU A 62 17.09 -17.84 1.35
N SER A 63 16.24 -17.55 2.36
CA SER A 63 14.78 -17.62 2.20
C SER A 63 14.25 -16.66 1.13
N LEU A 64 14.85 -15.49 0.98
CA LEU A 64 14.47 -14.53 -0.06
C LEU A 64 14.87 -15.03 -1.45
N ALA A 65 16.03 -15.67 -1.59
CA ALA A 65 16.51 -16.25 -2.84
C ALA A 65 15.67 -17.47 -3.26
N ASP A 66 15.44 -18.41 -2.35
CA ASP A 66 14.65 -19.63 -2.61
C ASP A 66 13.21 -19.33 -3.03
N MET A 67 12.61 -18.32 -2.41
CA MET A 67 11.24 -17.94 -2.71
C MET A 67 11.13 -16.96 -3.90
N ALA A 68 12.24 -16.50 -4.49
CA ALA A 68 12.23 -15.49 -5.54
C ALA A 68 11.41 -15.91 -6.78
N VAL A 69 11.42 -17.21 -7.13
CA VAL A 69 10.65 -17.76 -8.26
C VAL A 69 9.14 -17.61 -8.02
N SER A 70 8.68 -17.76 -6.78
CA SER A 70 7.26 -17.62 -6.44
C SER A 70 6.74 -16.19 -6.56
N LEU A 71 7.64 -15.17 -6.54
CA LEU A 71 7.28 -13.77 -6.77
C LEU A 71 6.71 -13.50 -8.16
N ILE A 72 6.98 -14.38 -9.14
CA ILE A 72 6.53 -14.19 -10.53
C ILE A 72 4.99 -14.10 -10.59
N VAL A 73 4.29 -14.92 -9.80
CA VAL A 73 2.82 -14.96 -9.77
C VAL A 73 2.23 -13.63 -9.28
N PRO A 74 2.55 -13.14 -8.07
CA PRO A 74 2.01 -11.87 -7.60
C PRO A 74 2.46 -10.69 -8.46
N PHE A 75 3.71 -10.65 -8.95
CA PHE A 75 4.15 -9.57 -9.85
C PHE A 75 3.34 -9.51 -11.13
N LEU A 76 3.21 -10.63 -11.85
CA LEU A 76 2.43 -10.67 -13.09
C LEU A 76 0.94 -10.36 -12.83
N GLY A 77 0.36 -10.92 -11.77
CA GLY A 77 -1.02 -10.64 -11.39
C GLY A 77 -1.28 -9.16 -11.16
N LEU A 78 -0.38 -8.50 -10.42
CA LEU A 78 -0.47 -7.06 -10.15
C LEU A 78 -0.24 -6.22 -11.41
N LEU A 79 0.72 -6.59 -12.27
CA LEU A 79 0.98 -5.88 -13.53
C LEU A 79 -0.20 -5.97 -14.51
N VAL A 80 -0.78 -7.16 -14.67
CA VAL A 80 -1.96 -7.35 -15.50
C VAL A 80 -3.16 -6.60 -14.93
N SER A 81 -3.37 -6.69 -13.61
CA SER A 81 -4.49 -6.02 -12.94
C SER A 81 -4.36 -4.49 -13.00
N ILE A 82 -3.18 -3.91 -12.82
CA ILE A 82 -2.99 -2.46 -12.94
C ILE A 82 -3.19 -1.98 -14.38
N GLY A 83 -2.78 -2.79 -15.37
CA GLY A 83 -3.08 -2.56 -16.78
C GLY A 83 -4.58 -2.56 -17.07
N ALA A 84 -5.32 -3.52 -16.52
CA ALA A 84 -6.78 -3.57 -16.57
C ALA A 84 -7.40 -2.33 -15.90
N GLY A 85 -6.94 -1.94 -14.72
CA GLY A 85 -7.38 -0.73 -14.02
C GLY A 85 -7.18 0.53 -14.85
N ILE A 86 -6.03 0.69 -15.52
CA ILE A 86 -5.77 1.80 -16.44
C ILE A 86 -6.74 1.76 -17.62
N GLY A 87 -6.98 0.60 -18.22
CA GLY A 87 -7.93 0.42 -19.33
C GLY A 87 -9.35 0.80 -18.92
N ILE A 88 -9.83 0.26 -17.79
CA ILE A 88 -11.16 0.52 -17.24
C ILE A 88 -11.32 1.99 -16.85
N SER A 89 -10.30 2.63 -16.27
CA SER A 89 -10.36 4.06 -15.93
C SER A 89 -10.61 4.94 -17.16
N ARG A 90 -10.03 4.57 -18.31
CA ARG A 90 -10.25 5.27 -19.59
C ARG A 90 -11.64 4.98 -20.16
N ALA A 91 -12.07 3.71 -20.13
CA ALA A 91 -13.39 3.29 -20.63
C ALA A 91 -14.54 3.94 -19.85
N LEU A 92 -14.41 4.05 -18.53
CA LEU A 92 -15.37 4.72 -17.64
C LEU A 92 -15.23 6.26 -17.66
N LYS A 93 -14.27 6.80 -18.43
CA LYS A 93 -13.98 8.25 -18.51
C LYS A 93 -13.76 8.86 -17.11
N ILE A 94 -13.01 8.16 -16.26
CA ILE A 94 -12.58 8.70 -14.97
C ILE A 94 -11.74 9.95 -15.22
N GLY A 95 -11.95 10.99 -14.43
CA GLY A 95 -11.23 12.25 -14.56
C GLY A 95 -9.71 12.06 -14.50
N GLU A 96 -8.97 12.86 -15.27
CA GLU A 96 -7.50 12.71 -15.41
C GLU A 96 -6.77 12.75 -14.06
N ARG A 97 -7.27 13.57 -13.14
CA ARG A 97 -6.72 13.72 -11.79
C ARG A 97 -7.00 12.54 -10.84
N ARG A 98 -7.69 11.50 -11.31
CA ARG A 98 -8.09 10.31 -10.53
C ARG A 98 -7.72 9.00 -11.20
N ARG A 99 -7.22 9.03 -12.45
CA ARG A 99 -6.97 7.80 -13.24
C ARG A 99 -5.88 6.93 -12.64
N GLY A 100 -4.81 7.54 -12.17
CA GLY A 100 -3.69 6.82 -11.59
C GLY A 100 -4.07 6.20 -10.24
N VAL A 101 -4.64 6.99 -9.35
CA VAL A 101 -5.08 6.48 -8.04
C VAL A 101 -6.21 5.45 -8.19
N PHE A 102 -7.09 5.60 -9.20
CA PHE A 102 -8.09 4.58 -9.53
C PHE A 102 -7.44 3.24 -9.86
N ALA A 103 -6.43 3.22 -10.77
CA ALA A 103 -5.75 1.99 -11.16
C ALA A 103 -4.99 1.35 -9.98
N VAL A 104 -4.39 2.17 -9.12
CA VAL A 104 -3.77 1.74 -7.87
C VAL A 104 -4.78 1.08 -6.93
N MET A 105 -5.92 1.72 -6.70
CA MET A 105 -6.96 1.20 -5.81
C MET A 105 -7.69 -0.02 -6.39
N PHE A 106 -7.81 -0.11 -7.70
CA PHE A 106 -8.34 -1.28 -8.41
C PHE A 106 -7.50 -2.52 -8.16
N THR A 107 -6.18 -2.38 -7.99
CA THR A 107 -5.20 -3.45 -8.00
C THR A 107 -4.59 -3.74 -6.64
N LEU A 108 -3.99 -2.73 -6.00
CA LEU A 108 -3.05 -2.94 -4.91
C LEU A 108 -3.73 -3.12 -3.55
N SER A 109 -3.18 -4.02 -2.76
CA SER A 109 -3.78 -4.56 -1.54
C SER A 109 -3.10 -4.03 -0.28
N ASN A 110 -3.85 -3.90 0.81
CA ASN A 110 -3.32 -3.67 2.15
C ASN A 110 -2.72 -4.97 2.73
N SER A 111 -1.59 -5.38 2.16
CA SER A 111 -0.97 -6.69 2.38
C SER A 111 -0.45 -6.90 3.78
N VAL A 112 0.15 -5.87 4.41
CA VAL A 112 0.80 -6.02 5.73
C VAL A 112 -0.18 -5.74 6.86
N PHE A 113 -0.94 -4.65 6.77
CA PHE A 113 -1.72 -4.18 7.91
C PHE A 113 -3.07 -4.89 8.08
N VAL A 114 -3.64 -5.39 7.00
CA VAL A 114 -4.85 -6.23 7.02
C VAL A 114 -4.50 -7.65 6.60
N GLY A 115 -3.81 -7.80 5.48
CA GLY A 115 -3.57 -9.09 4.88
C GLY A 115 -2.71 -10.03 5.73
N LEU A 116 -1.62 -9.54 6.33
CA LEU A 116 -0.76 -10.38 7.17
C LEU A 116 -1.49 -10.91 8.42
N PRO A 117 -2.16 -10.09 9.25
CA PRO A 117 -2.94 -10.60 10.37
C PRO A 117 -4.05 -11.56 9.94
N VAL A 118 -4.74 -11.28 8.84
CA VAL A 118 -5.81 -12.15 8.31
C VAL A 118 -5.24 -13.49 7.85
N CYS A 119 -4.18 -13.50 7.02
CA CYS A 119 -3.57 -14.76 6.58
C CYS A 119 -3.01 -15.58 7.74
N ARG A 120 -2.40 -14.92 8.72
CA ARG A 120 -1.92 -15.57 9.95
C ARG A 120 -3.05 -16.20 10.75
N ALA A 121 -4.17 -15.51 10.89
CA ALA A 121 -5.35 -16.03 11.60
C ALA A 121 -6.01 -17.21 10.88
N LEU A 122 -6.03 -17.20 9.52
CA LEU A 122 -6.68 -18.23 8.71
C LEU A 122 -5.79 -19.45 8.45
N PHE A 123 -4.51 -19.26 8.16
CA PHE A 123 -3.59 -20.31 7.71
C PHE A 123 -2.43 -20.58 8.67
N GLY A 124 -2.33 -19.83 9.79
CA GLY A 124 -1.25 -19.99 10.77
C GLY A 124 0.06 -19.29 10.39
N GLU A 125 1.10 -19.48 11.22
CA GLU A 125 2.42 -18.86 11.04
C GLU A 125 3.11 -19.27 9.72
N VAL A 126 2.82 -20.45 9.22
CA VAL A 126 3.38 -20.97 7.96
C VAL A 126 3.00 -20.13 6.74
N ALA A 127 1.93 -19.33 6.81
CA ALA A 127 1.52 -18.43 5.75
C ALA A 127 2.28 -17.08 5.74
N VAL A 128 2.96 -16.76 6.85
CA VAL A 128 3.63 -15.45 7.00
C VAL A 128 4.67 -15.18 5.91
N PRO A 129 5.61 -16.10 5.59
CA PRO A 129 6.58 -15.88 4.51
C PRO A 129 5.91 -15.59 3.16
N TYR A 130 4.90 -16.38 2.78
CA TYR A 130 4.18 -16.21 1.50
C TYR A 130 3.42 -14.89 1.43
N THR A 131 2.79 -14.48 2.53
CA THR A 131 2.15 -13.17 2.66
C THR A 131 3.14 -12.03 2.44
N LEU A 132 4.35 -12.16 2.97
CA LEU A 132 5.40 -11.17 2.82
C LEU A 132 6.00 -11.16 1.41
N MET A 133 6.04 -12.30 0.71
CA MET A 133 6.39 -12.33 -0.71
C MET A 133 5.39 -11.53 -1.55
N TYR A 134 4.08 -11.73 -1.31
CA TYR A 134 3.07 -10.88 -1.95
C TYR A 134 3.26 -9.40 -1.60
N TYR A 135 3.59 -9.08 -0.34
CA TYR A 135 3.88 -7.72 0.09
C TYR A 135 5.06 -7.10 -0.66
N ILE A 136 6.15 -7.83 -0.91
CA ILE A 136 7.30 -7.34 -1.68
C ILE A 136 6.85 -6.95 -3.09
N ALA A 137 6.12 -7.83 -3.80
CA ALA A 137 5.61 -7.56 -5.12
C ALA A 137 4.68 -6.34 -5.12
N ASN A 138 3.70 -6.33 -4.21
CA ASN A 138 2.70 -5.27 -4.07
C ASN A 138 3.34 -3.90 -3.75
N THR A 139 4.31 -3.87 -2.85
CA THR A 139 5.03 -2.65 -2.46
C THR A 139 5.93 -2.15 -3.58
N THR A 140 6.60 -3.04 -4.29
CA THR A 140 7.43 -2.68 -5.45
C THR A 140 6.57 -2.05 -6.54
N VAL A 141 5.44 -2.68 -6.92
CA VAL A 141 4.52 -2.14 -7.92
C VAL A 141 3.91 -0.80 -7.45
N PHE A 142 3.59 -0.68 -6.16
CA PHE A 142 3.06 0.57 -5.61
C PHE A 142 4.05 1.72 -5.74
N TRP A 143 5.32 1.54 -5.32
CA TRP A 143 6.31 2.61 -5.31
C TRP A 143 6.98 2.88 -6.66
N THR A 144 6.81 2.00 -7.63
CA THR A 144 7.27 2.21 -9.01
C THR A 144 6.12 2.72 -9.88
N ILE A 145 5.27 1.83 -10.36
CA ILE A 145 4.20 2.13 -11.30
C ILE A 145 3.09 2.94 -10.63
N GLY A 146 2.62 2.50 -9.45
CA GLY A 146 1.54 3.14 -8.72
C GLY A 146 1.84 4.59 -8.39
N TYR A 147 3.01 4.85 -7.79
CA TYR A 147 3.45 6.21 -7.47
C TYR A 147 3.60 7.08 -8.72
N ALA A 148 4.15 6.54 -9.82
CA ALA A 148 4.26 7.26 -11.08
C ALA A 148 2.89 7.64 -11.66
N LEU A 149 1.89 6.77 -11.54
CA LEU A 149 0.51 7.04 -11.96
C LEU A 149 -0.15 8.13 -11.09
N MET A 150 -0.11 7.99 -9.76
CA MET A 150 -0.66 8.99 -8.83
C MET A 150 -0.01 10.36 -8.97
N ARG A 151 1.30 10.39 -9.21
CA ARG A 151 2.03 11.64 -9.47
C ARG A 151 1.57 12.34 -10.74
N ARG A 152 1.06 11.63 -11.76
CA ARG A 152 0.44 12.22 -12.94
C ARG A 152 -0.92 12.84 -12.62
N ASP A 153 -1.69 12.23 -11.71
CA ASP A 153 -2.99 12.72 -11.27
C ASP A 153 -2.89 14.10 -10.58
N GLY A 154 -1.84 14.31 -9.78
CA GLY A 154 -1.54 15.58 -9.12
C GLY A 154 -1.24 16.75 -10.07
N GLY A 155 -1.17 16.47 -11.38
CA GLY A 155 -0.87 17.44 -12.43
C GLY A 155 0.61 17.83 -12.47
N GLN A 156 1.12 18.07 -13.68
CA GLN A 156 2.42 18.72 -13.87
C GLN A 156 2.29 20.24 -13.59
N THR A 157 1.79 20.61 -12.43
CA THR A 157 1.92 22.01 -12.03
C THR A 157 3.41 22.28 -11.83
N LYS A 158 3.92 23.34 -12.44
CA LYS A 158 5.28 23.87 -12.25
C LYS A 158 5.63 24.10 -10.76
N GLU A 159 4.70 23.85 -9.86
CA GLU A 159 4.76 23.94 -8.39
C GLU A 159 5.02 22.64 -7.65
N VAL A 160 5.30 21.50 -8.30
CA VAL A 160 5.92 20.33 -7.65
C VAL A 160 7.36 20.71 -7.15
N ARG A 161 7.54 21.97 -6.89
CA ARG A 161 8.70 22.59 -6.23
C ARG A 161 8.79 22.31 -4.74
N SER A 162 7.83 21.68 -4.10
CA SER A 162 7.78 21.74 -2.65
C SER A 162 7.70 20.41 -1.90
N TYR A 163 8.23 19.31 -2.45
CA TYR A 163 8.76 18.28 -1.56
C TYR A 163 10.17 18.64 -1.05
N ARG A 164 10.51 19.92 -1.08
CA ARG A 164 11.70 20.43 -0.37
C ARG A 164 11.45 20.35 1.13
N MET A 165 12.26 19.55 1.81
CA MET A 165 12.53 19.74 3.24
C MET A 165 13.28 21.06 3.44
N ILE A 166 12.62 22.18 3.21
CA ILE A 166 13.12 23.49 3.64
C ILE A 166 12.08 23.99 4.63
N PRO A 167 12.43 24.07 5.92
CA PRO A 167 11.59 24.73 6.92
C PRO A 167 11.17 26.10 6.41
N ALA A 168 9.96 26.54 6.75
CA ALA A 168 9.40 27.82 6.27
C ALA A 168 10.31 29.03 6.56
N TYR A 169 11.15 28.95 7.62
CA TYR A 169 12.12 30.02 7.97
C TYR A 169 13.28 30.15 6.96
N LEU A 170 13.54 29.13 6.11
CA LEU A 170 14.55 29.23 5.06
C LEU A 170 13.98 29.78 3.73
N LYS A 171 12.66 30.01 3.66
CA LYS A 171 11.99 30.56 2.48
C LYS A 171 12.28 32.06 2.27
N SER A 172 12.81 32.73 3.29
CA SER A 172 13.18 34.16 3.27
C SER A 172 14.64 34.43 2.91
N ARG A 173 15.42 33.37 2.65
CA ARG A 173 16.86 33.53 2.37
C ARG A 173 17.13 33.72 0.88
N ASP A 174 18.14 34.55 0.63
CA ASP A 174 18.62 35.03 -0.65
C ASP A 174 18.72 33.94 -1.75
N LYS A 175 18.21 34.24 -2.95
CA LYS A 175 18.20 33.36 -4.12
C LYS A 175 19.60 33.04 -4.66
N SER A 176 20.62 33.69 -4.17
CA SER A 176 22.02 33.49 -4.53
C SER A 176 22.72 32.35 -3.78
N ASP A 177 22.07 31.75 -2.75
CA ASP A 177 22.64 30.64 -1.98
C ASP A 177 22.87 29.41 -2.90
N PRO A 178 24.10 28.86 -3.02
CA PRO A 178 24.43 27.71 -3.88
C PRO A 178 23.55 26.48 -3.65
N ARG A 179 22.94 26.36 -2.46
CA ARG A 179 22.01 25.28 -2.11
C ARG A 179 20.66 25.34 -2.83
N PHE A 180 20.35 26.47 -3.48
CA PHE A 180 19.13 26.71 -4.25
C PHE A 180 19.31 26.61 -5.76
N LEU A 181 20.52 26.34 -6.23
CA LEU A 181 20.79 26.16 -7.66
C LEU A 181 19.99 24.99 -8.23
N PRO A 182 19.51 25.09 -9.48
CA PRO A 182 18.82 23.99 -10.14
C PRO A 182 19.74 22.78 -10.20
N ALA A 183 19.23 21.62 -9.82
CA ALA A 183 20.00 20.38 -9.79
C ALA A 183 20.55 20.04 -11.17
N LYS A 184 21.84 20.26 -11.36
CA LYS A 184 22.58 19.86 -12.56
C LYS A 184 23.08 18.41 -12.48
N ASN A 185 22.97 17.74 -11.33
CA ASN A 185 23.56 16.41 -11.10
C ASN A 185 22.47 15.31 -11.09
N ALA A 186 22.78 14.17 -11.72
CA ALA A 186 21.91 12.98 -11.78
C ALA A 186 21.39 12.55 -10.38
N LEU A 187 22.23 12.65 -9.35
CA LEU A 187 21.88 12.33 -7.96
C LEU A 187 20.69 13.18 -7.44
N THR A 188 20.66 14.45 -7.79
CA THR A 188 19.56 15.35 -7.35
C THR A 188 18.26 15.09 -8.14
N ILE A 189 18.37 14.63 -9.37
CA ILE A 189 17.23 14.20 -10.18
C ILE A 189 16.66 12.92 -9.59
N ILE A 190 17.50 11.95 -9.25
CA ILE A 190 17.13 10.68 -8.61
C ILE A 190 16.42 10.95 -7.27
N GLN A 191 17.02 11.78 -6.39
CA GLN A 191 16.42 12.14 -5.09
C GLN A 191 15.06 12.85 -5.20
N ARG A 192 14.77 13.50 -6.34
CA ARG A 192 13.50 14.17 -6.61
C ARG A 192 12.45 13.25 -7.24
N THR A 193 12.88 12.14 -7.85
CA THR A 193 12.03 11.28 -8.67
C THR A 193 11.69 9.98 -7.96
N VAL A 194 12.62 9.44 -7.16
CA VAL A 194 12.46 8.15 -6.49
C VAL A 194 11.89 8.34 -5.08
N PRO A 195 10.76 7.70 -4.75
CA PRO A 195 10.18 7.78 -3.41
C PRO A 195 11.09 7.12 -2.36
N ILE A 196 11.22 7.76 -1.19
CA ILE A 196 12.07 7.29 -0.09
C ILE A 196 11.76 5.83 0.31
N PRO A 197 10.48 5.39 0.39
CA PRO A 197 10.18 3.99 0.69
C PRO A 197 10.72 3.00 -0.35
N LEU A 198 10.77 3.37 -1.64
CA LEU A 198 11.38 2.51 -2.65
C LEU A 198 12.90 2.40 -2.46
N VAL A 199 13.56 3.50 -2.11
CA VAL A 199 15.00 3.48 -1.78
C VAL A 199 15.25 2.57 -0.58
N ALA A 200 14.44 2.70 0.47
CA ALA A 200 14.53 1.83 1.65
C ALA A 200 14.34 0.35 1.28
N LEU A 201 13.37 0.02 0.41
CA LEU A 201 13.14 -1.34 -0.06
C LEU A 201 14.37 -1.90 -0.80
N LEU A 202 14.88 -1.16 -1.78
CA LEU A 202 16.01 -1.61 -2.60
C LEU A 202 17.30 -1.76 -1.77
N ILE A 203 17.58 -0.80 -0.90
CA ILE A 203 18.76 -0.86 -0.01
C ILE A 203 18.63 -2.02 0.97
N SER A 204 17.48 -2.18 1.62
CA SER A 204 17.28 -3.26 2.59
C SER A 204 17.40 -4.64 1.94
N ALA A 205 16.80 -4.83 0.76
CA ALA A 205 16.91 -6.08 0.02
C ALA A 205 18.36 -6.37 -0.41
N ALA A 206 19.06 -5.37 -0.94
CA ALA A 206 20.46 -5.51 -1.35
C ALA A 206 21.35 -5.86 -0.16
N LEU A 207 21.25 -5.14 0.95
CA LEU A 207 22.04 -5.40 2.16
C LEU A 207 21.75 -6.80 2.74
N LEU A 208 20.48 -7.22 2.76
CA LEU A 208 20.11 -8.56 3.23
C LEU A 208 20.73 -9.64 2.35
N LEU A 209 20.65 -9.50 1.01
CA LEU A 209 21.26 -10.45 0.07
C LEU A 209 22.79 -10.48 0.16
N MET A 210 23.42 -9.38 0.58
CA MET A 210 24.85 -9.32 0.87
C MET A 210 25.25 -9.94 2.24
N GLY A 211 24.26 -10.47 2.98
CA GLY A 211 24.48 -11.07 4.30
C GLY A 211 24.68 -10.06 5.43
N VAL A 212 24.38 -8.78 5.20
CA VAL A 212 24.48 -7.75 6.25
C VAL A 212 23.35 -7.94 7.26
N THR A 213 23.69 -7.95 8.53
CA THR A 213 22.74 -7.94 9.65
C THR A 213 22.70 -6.57 10.31
N LEU A 214 21.51 -6.09 10.65
CA LEU A 214 21.40 -4.83 11.38
C LEU A 214 21.52 -5.09 12.89
N PRO A 215 22.17 -4.20 13.64
CA PRO A 215 22.20 -4.25 15.11
C PRO A 215 20.79 -4.21 15.69
N GLU A 216 20.58 -4.94 16.80
CA GLU A 216 19.26 -5.10 17.42
C GLU A 216 18.60 -3.77 17.80
N PHE A 217 19.38 -2.80 18.29
CA PHE A 217 18.83 -1.49 18.64
C PHE A 217 18.28 -0.73 17.43
N LEU A 218 18.90 -0.87 16.24
CA LEU A 218 18.38 -0.27 15.00
C LEU A 218 17.12 -0.99 14.52
N MET A 219 17.09 -2.32 14.63
CA MET A 219 15.91 -3.11 14.30
C MET A 219 14.73 -2.79 15.21
N SER A 220 14.97 -2.66 16.50
CA SER A 220 13.95 -2.28 17.48
C SER A 220 13.42 -0.87 17.19
N ALA A 221 14.30 0.10 16.94
CA ALA A 221 13.92 1.47 16.58
C ALA A 221 13.10 1.49 15.28
N ALA A 222 13.54 0.77 14.23
CA ALA A 222 12.80 0.67 12.98
C ALA A 222 11.42 0.01 13.18
N SER A 223 11.32 -1.01 14.02
CA SER A 223 10.07 -1.68 14.36
C SER A 223 9.11 -0.74 15.10
N TYR A 224 9.57 -0.03 16.14
CA TYR A 224 8.72 0.92 16.89
C TYR A 224 8.17 2.01 15.98
N VAL A 225 9.02 2.64 15.18
CA VAL A 225 8.60 3.67 14.23
C VAL A 225 7.72 3.10 13.13
N GLY A 226 8.10 1.94 12.57
CA GLY A 226 7.35 1.27 11.51
C GLY A 226 5.94 0.86 11.92
N ASN A 227 5.76 0.38 13.14
CA ASN A 227 4.47 -0.03 13.68
C ASN A 227 3.48 1.14 13.83
N THR A 228 3.94 2.39 13.79
CA THR A 228 3.07 3.57 13.79
C THR A 228 2.33 3.78 12.47
N VAL A 229 2.78 3.18 11.36
CA VAL A 229 2.17 3.38 10.03
C VAL A 229 0.69 3.04 10.05
N THR A 230 0.32 1.87 10.55
CA THR A 230 -1.08 1.42 10.54
C THR A 230 -1.99 2.34 11.35
N PRO A 231 -1.78 2.55 12.67
CA PRO A 231 -2.69 3.36 13.46
C PRO A 231 -2.76 4.81 12.94
N ILE A 232 -1.63 5.40 12.59
CA ILE A 232 -1.61 6.78 12.11
C ILE A 232 -2.30 6.93 10.74
N SER A 233 -2.12 5.97 9.83
CA SER A 233 -2.80 5.99 8.53
C SER A 233 -4.31 5.82 8.66
N LEU A 234 -4.78 4.98 9.58
CA LEU A 234 -6.21 4.79 9.84
C LEU A 234 -6.85 6.03 10.47
N VAL A 235 -6.16 6.67 11.41
CA VAL A 235 -6.58 7.96 11.99
C VAL A 235 -6.64 9.02 10.88
N TYR A 236 -5.68 9.06 9.97
CA TYR A 236 -5.69 9.98 8.83
C TYR A 236 -6.90 9.75 7.91
N ILE A 237 -7.25 8.50 7.60
CA ILE A 237 -8.47 8.16 6.83
C ILE A 237 -9.71 8.69 7.56
N GLY A 238 -9.80 8.49 8.87
CA GLY A 238 -10.89 9.03 9.69
C GLY A 238 -11.01 10.56 9.60
N CYS A 239 -9.86 11.24 9.60
CA CYS A 239 -9.80 12.69 9.41
C CYS A 239 -10.36 13.10 8.03
N LEU A 240 -9.93 12.45 6.95
CA LEU A 240 -10.42 12.75 5.60
C LEU A 240 -11.92 12.48 5.46
N LEU A 241 -12.41 11.35 5.98
CA LEU A 241 -13.83 11.02 5.98
C LEU A 241 -14.67 12.06 6.73
N THR A 242 -14.17 12.55 7.87
CA THR A 242 -14.87 13.62 8.61
C THR A 242 -14.99 14.89 7.78
N ARG A 243 -13.93 15.30 7.11
CA ARG A 243 -13.94 16.48 6.22
C ARG A 243 -14.91 16.31 5.05
N MET A 244 -14.91 15.11 4.43
CA MET A 244 -15.86 14.80 3.36
C MET A 244 -17.32 14.88 3.83
N ILE A 245 -17.62 14.39 5.03
CA ILE A 245 -18.95 14.47 5.63
C ILE A 245 -19.33 15.93 5.95
N GLN A 246 -18.42 16.68 6.57
CA GLN A 246 -18.64 18.09 6.94
C GLN A 246 -18.82 19.00 5.73
N SER A 247 -18.06 18.78 4.67
CA SER A 247 -18.18 19.54 3.42
C SER A 247 -19.36 19.08 2.54
N ARG A 248 -20.11 18.06 2.96
CA ARG A 248 -21.15 17.37 2.16
C ARG A 248 -20.64 16.92 0.78
N SER A 249 -19.33 16.69 0.65
CA SER A 249 -18.68 16.27 -0.59
C SER A 249 -18.73 14.74 -0.79
N PHE A 250 -19.15 13.97 0.23
CA PHE A 250 -19.31 12.53 0.07
C PHE A 250 -20.42 12.23 -0.95
N ARG A 251 -20.01 11.78 -2.10
CA ARG A 251 -20.88 11.32 -3.18
C ARG A 251 -20.48 9.93 -3.60
N TRP A 252 -21.47 9.11 -3.94
CA TRP A 252 -21.18 7.84 -4.60
C TRP A 252 -20.61 8.13 -5.98
N GLU A 253 -19.35 7.79 -6.15
CA GLU A 253 -18.63 7.98 -7.41
C GLU A 253 -18.73 6.70 -8.27
N LYS A 254 -18.99 6.86 -9.58
CA LYS A 254 -19.06 5.70 -10.50
C LYS A 254 -17.82 4.81 -10.44
N GLY A 255 -16.66 5.40 -10.21
CA GLY A 255 -15.39 4.71 -10.05
C GLY A 255 -15.35 3.75 -8.87
N TYR A 256 -16.08 4.01 -7.78
CA TYR A 256 -16.06 3.14 -6.59
C TYR A 256 -16.55 1.73 -6.89
N LEU A 257 -17.66 1.58 -7.62
CA LEU A 257 -18.13 0.26 -8.01
C LEU A 257 -17.08 -0.52 -8.83
N ALA A 258 -16.44 0.16 -9.77
CA ALA A 258 -15.41 -0.47 -10.56
C ALA A 258 -14.16 -0.82 -9.74
N ILE A 259 -13.78 0.01 -8.75
CA ILE A 259 -12.71 -0.32 -7.78
C ILE A 259 -13.09 -1.57 -6.98
N LEU A 260 -14.33 -1.68 -6.49
CA LEU A 260 -14.80 -2.84 -5.76
C LEU A 260 -14.74 -4.11 -6.61
N ILE A 261 -15.21 -4.04 -7.87
CA ILE A 261 -15.14 -5.16 -8.82
C ILE A 261 -13.67 -5.52 -9.08
N GLY A 262 -12.82 -4.54 -9.33
CA GLY A 262 -11.40 -4.76 -9.53
C GLY A 262 -10.74 -5.45 -8.35
N LYS A 263 -10.99 -4.92 -7.18
CA LYS A 263 -10.34 -5.34 -5.94
C LYS A 263 -10.81 -6.69 -5.45
N PHE A 264 -12.13 -6.92 -5.47
CA PHE A 264 -12.69 -8.15 -4.91
C PHE A 264 -12.98 -9.25 -5.92
N PHE A 265 -12.88 -8.98 -7.22
CA PHE A 265 -13.10 -10.00 -8.24
C PHE A 265 -11.93 -10.06 -9.23
N VAL A 266 -11.62 -8.99 -9.95
CA VAL A 266 -10.65 -9.05 -11.04
C VAL A 266 -9.26 -9.45 -10.54
N THR A 267 -8.74 -8.76 -9.53
CA THR A 267 -7.38 -9.03 -9.01
C THR A 267 -7.24 -10.43 -8.41
N PRO A 268 -8.17 -10.92 -7.54
CA PRO A 268 -8.09 -12.29 -7.03
C PRO A 268 -8.29 -13.35 -8.13
N PHE A 269 -9.22 -13.15 -9.07
CA PHE A 269 -9.42 -14.12 -10.15
C PHE A 269 -8.24 -14.17 -11.12
N LEU A 270 -7.60 -13.05 -11.42
CA LEU A 270 -6.35 -13.03 -12.18
C LEU A 270 -5.24 -13.78 -11.43
N THR A 271 -5.16 -13.61 -10.12
CA THR A 271 -4.19 -14.35 -9.28
C THR A 271 -4.46 -15.86 -9.36
N ILE A 272 -5.72 -16.29 -9.21
CA ILE A 272 -6.11 -17.70 -9.34
C ILE A 272 -5.79 -18.24 -10.74
N ALA A 273 -6.14 -17.49 -11.80
CA ALA A 273 -5.88 -17.89 -13.18
C ALA A 273 -4.38 -18.08 -13.44
N LEU A 274 -3.54 -17.16 -12.93
CA LEU A 274 -2.09 -17.28 -13.05
C LEU A 274 -1.55 -18.47 -12.26
N ILE A 275 -2.01 -18.70 -11.04
CA ILE A 275 -1.63 -19.87 -10.25
C ILE A 275 -1.96 -21.15 -11.03
N ARG A 276 -3.17 -21.27 -11.57
CA ARG A 276 -3.57 -22.42 -12.38
C ARG A 276 -2.72 -22.59 -13.63
N LEU A 277 -2.41 -21.48 -14.32
CA LEU A 277 -1.55 -21.50 -15.51
C LEU A 277 -0.13 -21.95 -15.17
N PHE A 278 0.47 -21.44 -14.10
CA PHE A 278 1.80 -21.82 -13.69
C PHE A 278 1.86 -23.26 -13.15
N SER A 279 0.78 -23.75 -12.50
CA SER A 279 0.68 -25.13 -12.02
C SER A 279 0.59 -26.18 -13.15
N LEU A 280 0.44 -25.77 -14.42
CA LEU A 280 0.58 -26.67 -15.57
C LEU A 280 2.04 -27.13 -15.76
N ASN A 281 3.00 -26.39 -15.26
CA ASN A 281 4.41 -26.78 -15.23
C ASN A 281 4.69 -27.53 -13.91
N ALA A 282 5.19 -28.77 -14.01
CA ALA A 282 5.43 -29.62 -12.85
C ALA A 282 6.35 -28.98 -11.79
N SER A 283 7.44 -28.34 -12.21
CA SER A 283 8.37 -27.68 -11.28
C SER A 283 7.71 -26.50 -10.54
N MET A 284 6.84 -25.76 -11.22
CA MET A 284 6.09 -24.66 -10.59
C MET A 284 4.98 -25.17 -9.68
N ALA A 285 4.36 -26.31 -10.02
CA ALA A 285 3.32 -26.93 -9.18
C ALA A 285 3.88 -27.39 -7.83
N GLU A 286 5.12 -27.88 -7.79
CA GLU A 286 5.82 -28.24 -6.53
C GLU A 286 6.10 -27.02 -5.65
N ILE A 287 6.45 -25.87 -6.25
CA ILE A 287 6.71 -24.62 -5.53
C ILE A 287 5.41 -24.02 -4.98
N LEU A 288 4.32 -24.05 -5.76
CA LEU A 288 3.03 -23.46 -5.41
C LEU A 288 2.23 -24.37 -4.46
N ASN A 289 2.70 -24.53 -3.24
CA ASN A 289 1.99 -25.31 -2.21
C ASN A 289 0.65 -24.67 -1.82
N PRO A 290 -0.32 -25.46 -1.27
CA PRO A 290 -1.67 -24.96 -0.93
C PRO A 290 -1.69 -23.73 -0.03
N THR A 291 -0.78 -23.64 0.95
CA THR A 291 -0.70 -22.50 1.87
C THR A 291 -0.25 -21.23 1.14
N MET A 292 0.72 -21.33 0.22
CA MET A 292 1.17 -20.22 -0.62
C MET A 292 0.04 -19.74 -1.54
N VAL A 293 -0.65 -20.66 -2.19
CA VAL A 293 -1.81 -20.38 -3.04
C VAL A 293 -2.88 -19.64 -2.24
N GLY A 294 -3.27 -20.18 -1.08
CA GLY A 294 -4.23 -19.55 -0.19
C GLY A 294 -3.82 -18.14 0.25
N ALA A 295 -2.55 -17.96 0.63
CA ALA A 295 -2.02 -16.67 1.02
C ALA A 295 -2.06 -15.66 -0.14
N PHE A 296 -1.65 -16.04 -1.35
CA PHE A 296 -1.64 -15.13 -2.51
C PHE A 296 -3.05 -14.71 -2.92
N VAL A 297 -4.01 -15.64 -2.96
CA VAL A 297 -5.41 -15.34 -3.30
C VAL A 297 -6.04 -14.45 -2.24
N MET A 298 -5.83 -14.78 -0.95
CA MET A 298 -6.33 -13.95 0.13
C MET A 298 -5.73 -12.54 0.10
N GLN A 299 -4.42 -12.42 -0.14
CA GLN A 299 -3.74 -11.13 -0.26
C GLN A 299 -4.27 -10.30 -1.43
N ALA A 300 -4.55 -10.93 -2.57
CA ALA A 300 -5.15 -10.26 -3.72
C ALA A 300 -6.53 -9.67 -3.40
N ALA A 301 -7.30 -10.34 -2.52
CA ALA A 301 -8.64 -9.93 -2.09
C ALA A 301 -8.64 -8.95 -0.89
N MET A 302 -7.48 -8.55 -0.36
CA MET A 302 -7.43 -7.57 0.74
C MET A 302 -7.87 -6.17 0.28
N PRO A 303 -8.35 -5.29 1.18
CA PRO A 303 -8.82 -3.96 0.82
C PRO A 303 -7.72 -3.10 0.22
N VAL A 304 -8.09 -1.95 -0.31
CA VAL A 304 -7.15 -0.93 -0.78
C VAL A 304 -6.15 -0.56 0.32
N MET A 305 -4.91 -0.31 -0.08
CA MET A 305 -3.83 0.11 0.83
C MET A 305 -4.18 1.42 1.53
N THR A 306 -4.12 1.44 2.87
CA THR A 306 -4.46 2.63 3.69
C THR A 306 -3.59 3.84 3.36
N GLN A 307 -2.32 3.63 3.03
CA GLN A 307 -1.41 4.71 2.65
C GLN A 307 -1.71 5.34 1.28
N THR A 308 -2.59 4.76 0.44
CA THR A 308 -2.92 5.31 -0.89
C THR A 308 -3.47 6.73 -0.78
N ALA A 309 -4.39 6.99 0.16
CA ALA A 309 -4.92 8.33 0.38
C ALA A 309 -3.84 9.33 0.83
N ILE A 310 -2.93 8.89 1.71
CA ILE A 310 -1.80 9.71 2.18
C ILE A 310 -0.86 10.07 1.04
N VAL A 311 -0.51 9.09 0.20
CA VAL A 311 0.39 9.30 -0.94
C VAL A 311 -0.25 10.17 -1.99
N GLU A 312 -1.54 9.97 -2.27
CA GLU A 312 -2.32 10.79 -3.20
C GLU A 312 -2.37 12.25 -2.75
N GLY A 313 -2.64 12.52 -1.47
CA GLY A 313 -2.55 13.85 -0.89
C GLY A 313 -1.14 14.44 -0.97
N GLY A 314 -0.12 13.59 -0.80
CA GLY A 314 1.29 13.97 -0.91
C GLY A 314 1.72 14.40 -2.31
N VAL A 315 1.04 13.95 -3.36
CA VAL A 315 1.27 14.35 -4.77
C VAL A 315 0.26 15.40 -5.27
N ASN A 316 -0.57 15.97 -4.40
CA ASN A 316 -1.64 16.92 -4.71
C ASN A 316 -2.75 16.30 -5.60
N GLY A 317 -2.98 15.00 -5.50
CA GLY A 317 -4.09 14.32 -6.12
C GLY A 317 -5.38 14.40 -5.29
N ASP A 318 -6.34 13.52 -5.57
CA ASP A 318 -7.64 13.49 -4.89
C ASP A 318 -7.61 12.52 -3.69
N GLU A 319 -7.09 13.01 -2.55
CA GLU A 319 -6.97 12.23 -1.32
C GLU A 319 -8.33 11.83 -0.74
N GLU A 320 -9.36 12.65 -0.91
CA GLU A 320 -10.72 12.34 -0.43
C GLU A 320 -11.32 11.17 -1.20
N TYR A 321 -11.16 11.15 -2.52
CA TYR A 321 -11.57 10.02 -3.36
C TYR A 321 -10.88 8.73 -2.94
N ALA A 322 -9.58 8.78 -2.70
CA ALA A 322 -8.82 7.62 -2.24
C ALA A 322 -9.23 7.15 -0.84
N ALA A 323 -9.50 8.08 0.08
CA ALA A 323 -9.95 7.75 1.44
C ALA A 323 -11.33 7.10 1.43
N GLY A 324 -12.27 7.61 0.61
CA GLY A 324 -13.61 7.04 0.45
C GLY A 324 -13.57 5.59 -0.07
N ALA A 325 -12.77 5.33 -1.12
CA ALA A 325 -12.59 3.98 -1.65
C ALA A 325 -11.91 3.03 -0.64
N THR A 326 -10.91 3.53 0.09
CA THR A 326 -10.22 2.73 1.12
C THR A 326 -11.17 2.33 2.24
N ALA A 327 -11.97 3.27 2.76
CA ALA A 327 -12.95 2.99 3.80
C ALA A 327 -14.01 1.99 3.32
N LEU A 328 -14.53 2.17 2.09
CA LEU A 328 -15.54 1.31 1.50
C LEU A 328 -15.01 -0.12 1.28
N THR A 329 -13.82 -0.28 0.72
CA THR A 329 -13.22 -1.60 0.53
C THR A 329 -12.89 -2.27 1.86
N THR A 330 -12.46 -1.51 2.87
CA THR A 330 -12.21 -2.03 4.22
C THR A 330 -13.52 -2.54 4.86
N ALA A 331 -14.63 -1.81 4.71
CA ALA A 331 -15.93 -2.25 5.21
C ALA A 331 -16.36 -3.58 4.57
N LEU A 332 -16.21 -3.70 3.25
CA LEU A 332 -16.60 -4.89 2.51
C LEU A 332 -15.71 -6.10 2.76
N CYS A 333 -14.52 -5.94 3.32
CA CYS A 333 -13.67 -7.07 3.74
C CYS A 333 -14.35 -8.00 4.74
N LEU A 334 -15.27 -7.49 5.57
CA LEU A 334 -16.09 -8.33 6.48
C LEU A 334 -16.87 -9.43 5.73
N ILE A 335 -17.24 -9.16 4.48
CA ILE A 335 -17.97 -10.09 3.62
C ILE A 335 -17.00 -10.93 2.77
N PHE A 336 -15.97 -10.27 2.18
CA PHE A 336 -15.10 -10.93 1.22
C PHE A 336 -14.04 -11.82 1.85
N ILE A 337 -13.62 -11.62 3.08
CA ILE A 337 -12.70 -12.53 3.78
C ILE A 337 -13.32 -13.93 3.94
N PRO A 338 -14.53 -14.08 4.52
CA PRO A 338 -15.19 -15.38 4.60
C PRO A 338 -15.48 -16.00 3.21
N PHE A 339 -15.88 -15.19 2.23
CA PHE A 339 -16.10 -15.65 0.87
C PHE A 339 -14.85 -16.27 0.25
N TYR A 340 -13.69 -15.57 0.32
CA TYR A 340 -12.46 -16.11 -0.23
C TYR A 340 -11.90 -17.27 0.57
N MET A 341 -12.14 -17.32 1.88
CA MET A 341 -11.82 -18.52 2.66
C MET A 341 -12.60 -19.73 2.15
N PHE A 342 -13.90 -19.57 1.86
CA PHE A 342 -14.71 -20.63 1.25
C PHE A 342 -14.16 -21.04 -0.12
N VAL A 343 -13.82 -20.10 -0.99
CA VAL A 343 -13.24 -20.38 -2.32
C VAL A 343 -11.93 -21.15 -2.19
N ILE A 344 -11.01 -20.71 -1.30
CA ILE A 344 -9.72 -21.36 -1.11
C ILE A 344 -9.88 -22.79 -0.57
N THR A 345 -10.78 -22.98 0.39
CA THR A 345 -10.97 -24.30 1.01
C THR A 345 -11.62 -25.34 0.08
N ASN A 346 -12.49 -24.90 -0.83
CA ASN A 346 -13.29 -25.84 -1.64
C ASN A 346 -12.87 -25.92 -3.11
N TRP A 347 -12.10 -24.96 -3.62
CA TRP A 347 -11.85 -24.84 -5.06
C TRP A 347 -10.36 -24.76 -5.43
N LEU A 348 -9.47 -24.56 -4.48
CA LEU A 348 -8.03 -24.42 -4.69
C LEU A 348 -7.23 -25.47 -3.92
#